data_7f0f724e039bf24ca48398c79f780f72
#
_entry.id   7f0f724e039bf24ca48398c79f780f72
#
_cell.length_a   1.000
_cell.length_b   1.000
_cell.length_c   1.000
_cell.angle_alpha   90.00
_cell.angle_beta   90.00
_cell.angle_gamma   90.00
#
_symmetry.space_group_name_H-M   'P 1'
#
loop_
_entity.id
_entity.type
_entity.pdbx_description
1 polymer ?
#
loop_
_entity_poly.entity_id
_entity_poly.type
_entity_poly.pdbx_seq_one_letter_code
_entity_poly.pdbx_strand_id
1 'polypeptide(L)'
;MAVGPRIWFQIVPEKKTIKNRIHIDVNASGGRGTPLDIRRERVEAEAVRLVSLGATRLHTNVEEGLDHYAVALTDPEGNEFDIN
;
A
#
# COMPACT_ATOMS: atom_id res chain seq x y z
N MET A 1 -10.89 6.17 -18.46
CA MET A 1 -9.77 5.32 -18.89
C MET A 1 -8.59 5.53 -17.96
N ALA A 2 -8.00 4.45 -17.46
CA ALA A 2 -6.81 4.55 -16.64
C ALA A 2 -5.60 4.90 -17.50
N VAL A 3 -4.79 5.87 -17.04
CA VAL A 3 -3.56 6.28 -17.68
C VAL A 3 -2.41 5.97 -16.72
N GLY A 4 -1.40 5.28 -17.18
CA GLY A 4 -0.25 4.94 -16.36
C GLY A 4 0.41 3.65 -16.79
N PRO A 5 1.46 3.20 -16.06
CA PRO A 5 2.15 1.96 -16.39
C PRO A 5 1.26 0.75 -16.19
N ARG A 6 1.49 -0.25 -17.02
CA ARG A 6 0.82 -1.52 -16.91
C ARG A 6 1.58 -2.42 -15.93
N ILE A 7 0.85 -3.03 -14.99
CA ILE A 7 1.44 -3.97 -14.03
C ILE A 7 0.87 -5.36 -14.33
N TRP A 8 1.76 -6.33 -14.46
CA TRP A 8 1.42 -7.71 -14.74
C TRP A 8 1.73 -8.58 -13.52
N PHE A 9 0.75 -9.36 -13.06
CA PHE A 9 0.92 -10.31 -11.98
C PHE A 9 1.03 -11.71 -12.58
N GLN A 10 2.21 -12.31 -12.42
CA GLN A 10 2.52 -13.63 -13.00
C GLN A 10 2.52 -14.69 -11.92
N ILE A 11 1.75 -15.77 -12.15
CA ILE A 11 1.77 -16.92 -11.25
C ILE A 11 3.08 -17.69 -11.48
N VAL A 12 3.79 -17.99 -10.39
CA VAL A 12 5.02 -18.78 -10.42
C VAL A 12 4.94 -19.85 -9.32
N PRO A 13 5.60 -21.00 -9.49
CA PRO A 13 5.55 -22.07 -8.49
C PRO A 13 6.38 -21.79 -7.24
N GLU A 14 7.39 -20.92 -7.33
CA GLU A 14 8.27 -20.62 -6.22
C GLU A 14 7.60 -19.71 -5.20
N LYS A 15 7.81 -20.01 -3.91
CA LYS A 15 7.40 -19.10 -2.84
C LYS A 15 8.37 -17.93 -2.76
N LYS A 16 7.85 -16.78 -2.34
CA LYS A 16 8.68 -15.62 -2.10
C LYS A 16 9.56 -15.85 -0.88
N THR A 17 10.88 -15.75 -1.06
CA THR A 17 11.87 -15.92 0.00
C THR A 17 12.79 -14.73 0.16
N ILE A 18 12.83 -13.85 -0.82
CA ILE A 18 13.72 -12.69 -0.87
C ILE A 18 12.92 -11.43 -0.55
N LYS A 19 13.56 -10.51 0.19
CA LYS A 19 12.95 -9.21 0.46
C LYS A 19 12.75 -8.42 -0.84
N ASN A 20 11.65 -7.69 -0.91
CA ASN A 20 11.38 -6.81 -2.05
C ASN A 20 12.51 -5.80 -2.26
N ARG A 21 12.85 -5.58 -3.52
CA ARG A 21 13.80 -4.53 -3.92
C ARG A 21 13.09 -3.34 -4.54
N ILE A 22 11.87 -3.57 -5.03
CA ILE A 22 11.00 -2.52 -5.57
C ILE A 22 9.85 -2.35 -4.59
N HIS A 23 9.54 -1.10 -4.28
CA HIS A 23 8.46 -0.76 -3.38
C HIS A 23 7.40 0.01 -4.16
N ILE A 24 6.18 -0.50 -4.17
CA ILE A 24 5.05 0.13 -4.87
C ILE A 24 4.23 0.90 -3.85
N ASP A 25 3.95 2.16 -4.16
CA ASP A 25 3.05 2.99 -3.37
C ASP A 25 1.74 3.13 -4.12
N VAL A 26 0.65 2.75 -3.47
CA VAL A 26 -0.69 2.90 -4.01
C VAL A 26 -1.32 4.14 -3.38
N ASN A 27 -1.65 5.12 -4.21
CA ASN A 27 -2.28 6.35 -3.73
C ASN A 27 -3.76 6.09 -3.46
N ALA A 28 -4.14 6.09 -2.19
CA ALA A 28 -5.53 5.93 -1.75
C ALA A 28 -6.09 7.20 -1.14
N SER A 29 -5.24 8.18 -0.82
CA SER A 29 -5.61 9.35 -0.02
C SER A 29 -6.05 10.56 -0.83
N GLY A 30 -5.71 10.62 -2.11
CA GLY A 30 -5.91 11.78 -2.95
C GLY A 30 -4.72 12.74 -2.99
N GLY A 31 -3.62 12.41 -2.32
CA GLY A 31 -2.39 13.17 -2.36
C GLY A 31 -2.28 14.26 -1.31
N ARG A 32 -1.16 14.97 -1.33
CA ARG A 32 -0.80 15.94 -0.29
C ARG A 32 -1.67 17.20 -0.24
N GLY A 33 -2.44 17.47 -1.29
CA GLY A 33 -3.40 18.59 -1.27
C GLY A 33 -4.61 18.31 -0.40
N THR A 34 -4.81 17.07 0.01
CA THR A 34 -5.92 16.68 0.89
C THR A 34 -5.47 16.81 2.35
N PRO A 35 -6.31 17.33 3.26
CA PRO A 35 -5.96 17.41 4.68
C PRO A 35 -5.54 16.06 5.26
N LEU A 36 -4.57 16.06 6.17
CA LEU A 36 -3.98 14.84 6.72
C LEU A 36 -4.99 13.92 7.40
N ASP A 37 -5.93 14.47 8.14
CA ASP A 37 -6.97 13.71 8.83
C ASP A 37 -7.85 12.94 7.83
N ILE A 38 -8.18 13.55 6.69
CA ILE A 38 -8.95 12.91 5.63
C ILE A 38 -8.11 11.84 4.94
N ARG A 39 -6.84 12.13 4.68
CA ARG A 39 -5.92 11.14 4.09
C ARG A 39 -5.77 9.92 4.99
N ARG A 40 -5.60 10.13 6.29
CA ARG A 40 -5.51 9.05 7.27
C ARG A 40 -6.76 8.17 7.23
N GLU A 41 -7.93 8.78 7.22
CA GLU A 41 -9.20 8.05 7.16
C GLU A 41 -9.30 7.20 5.89
N ARG A 42 -8.93 7.78 4.74
CA ARG A 42 -8.97 7.06 3.46
C ARG A 42 -7.99 5.91 3.40
N VAL A 43 -6.77 6.12 3.89
CA VAL A 43 -5.74 5.08 3.93
C VAL A 43 -6.17 3.93 4.85
N GLU A 44 -6.71 4.23 6.03
CA GLU A 44 -7.18 3.20 6.95
C GLU A 44 -8.36 2.42 6.37
N ALA A 45 -9.29 3.08 5.70
CA ALA A 45 -10.41 2.41 5.05
C ALA A 45 -9.92 1.46 3.95
N GLU A 46 -8.94 1.88 3.16
CA GLU A 46 -8.37 1.03 2.11
C GLU A 46 -7.60 -0.15 2.72
N ALA A 47 -6.87 0.07 3.82
CA ALA A 47 -6.18 -1.00 4.51
C ALA A 47 -7.15 -2.09 4.98
N VAL A 48 -8.28 -1.69 5.58
CA VAL A 48 -9.32 -2.63 6.01
C VAL A 48 -9.86 -3.42 4.82
N ARG A 49 -10.14 -2.74 3.71
CA ARG A 49 -10.65 -3.38 2.50
C ARG A 49 -9.67 -4.41 1.96
N LEU A 50 -8.38 -4.05 1.87
CA LEU A 50 -7.35 -4.94 1.35
C LEU A 50 -7.10 -6.13 2.25
N VAL A 51 -7.12 -5.94 3.57
CA VAL A 51 -7.00 -7.06 4.51
C VAL A 51 -8.15 -8.04 4.33
N SER A 52 -9.36 -7.55 4.09
CA SER A 52 -10.51 -8.42 3.84
C SER A 52 -10.35 -9.23 2.54
N LEU A 53 -9.51 -8.77 1.61
CA LEU A 53 -9.19 -9.46 0.35
C LEU A 53 -7.98 -10.38 0.44
N GLY A 54 -7.30 -10.44 1.59
CA GLY A 54 -6.17 -11.34 1.81
C GLY A 54 -4.83 -10.68 2.06
N ALA A 55 -4.75 -9.36 2.10
CA ALA A 55 -3.52 -8.67 2.45
C ALA A 55 -3.25 -8.79 3.95
N THR A 56 -1.98 -8.66 4.33
CA THR A 56 -1.56 -8.63 5.74
C THR A 56 -0.99 -7.25 6.04
N ARG A 57 -1.50 -6.63 7.09
CA ARG A 57 -0.98 -5.34 7.55
C ARG A 57 0.31 -5.53 8.32
N LEU A 58 1.36 -4.79 7.97
CA LEU A 58 2.66 -4.86 8.63
C LEU A 58 2.81 -3.78 9.68
N HIS A 59 2.79 -2.51 9.26
CA HIS A 59 2.97 -1.37 10.16
C HIS A 59 2.44 -0.10 9.53
N THR A 60 2.28 0.92 10.37
CA THR A 60 1.91 2.28 9.95
C THR A 60 3.15 3.15 9.94
N ASN A 61 3.35 3.90 8.87
CA ASN A 61 4.44 4.85 8.72
C ASN A 61 3.92 6.26 8.94
N VAL A 62 4.24 6.83 10.08
CA VAL A 62 3.93 8.22 10.41
C VAL A 62 5.23 8.89 10.82
N GLU A 63 5.59 9.98 10.14
CA GLU A 63 6.75 10.76 10.52
C GLU A 63 6.28 12.05 11.18
N GLU A 64 6.68 12.22 12.43
CA GLU A 64 6.33 13.40 13.21
C GLU A 64 6.92 14.65 12.56
N GLY A 65 6.11 15.68 12.42
CA GLY A 65 6.53 16.92 11.78
C GLY A 65 6.46 16.90 10.25
N LEU A 66 6.21 15.75 9.65
CA LEU A 66 6.00 15.62 8.21
C LEU A 66 4.53 15.31 7.91
N ASP A 67 4.05 15.88 6.83
CA ASP A 67 2.69 15.66 6.35
C ASP A 67 2.62 14.32 5.59
N HIS A 68 2.81 13.24 6.34
CA HIS A 68 2.94 11.89 5.77
C HIS A 68 2.16 10.86 6.58
N TYR A 69 1.41 10.02 5.89
CA TYR A 69 0.74 8.88 6.47
C TYR A 69 0.68 7.75 5.45
N ALA A 70 1.20 6.59 5.81
CA ALA A 70 1.19 5.41 4.95
C ALA A 70 1.02 4.16 5.79
N VAL A 71 0.43 3.12 5.20
CA VAL A 71 0.34 1.80 5.81
C VAL A 71 1.05 0.80 4.90
N ALA A 72 1.96 0.03 5.49
CA ALA A 72 2.65 -1.04 4.80
C ALA A 72 1.87 -2.34 4.93
N LEU A 73 1.71 -3.03 3.82
CA LEU A 73 1.02 -4.32 3.74
C LEU A 73 1.84 -5.31 2.93
N THR A 74 1.47 -6.59 3.05
CA THR A 74 1.90 -7.59 2.09
C THR A 74 0.68 -8.15 1.36
N ASP A 75 0.90 -8.57 0.10
CA ASP A 75 -0.11 -9.33 -0.61
C ASP A 75 -0.14 -10.78 -0.10
N PRO A 76 -1.07 -11.64 -0.55
CA PRO A 76 -1.13 -13.03 -0.07
C PRO A 76 0.14 -13.83 -0.32
N GLU A 77 0.99 -13.42 -1.24
CA GLU A 77 2.25 -14.10 -1.55
C GLU A 77 3.45 -13.50 -0.80
N GLY A 78 3.23 -12.48 0.03
CA GLY A 78 4.29 -11.86 0.82
C GLY A 78 4.99 -10.69 0.16
N ASN A 79 4.51 -10.21 -0.97
CA ASN A 79 5.08 -9.03 -1.62
C ASN A 79 4.65 -7.77 -0.89
N GLU A 80 5.62 -6.92 -0.54
CA GLU A 80 5.39 -5.70 0.23
C GLU A 80 4.95 -4.55 -0.67
N PHE A 81 4.02 -3.73 -0.17
CA PHE A 81 3.61 -2.49 -0.81
C PHE A 81 3.06 -1.54 0.25
N ASP A 82 3.02 -0.26 -0.08
CA ASP A 82 2.42 0.76 0.78
C ASP A 82 1.17 1.34 0.16
N ILE A 83 0.26 1.77 1.02
CA ILE A 83 -0.85 2.65 0.63
C ILE A 83 -0.67 3.99 1.34
N ASN A 84 -0.82 5.07 0.58
CA ASN A 84 -0.67 6.43 1.10
C ASN A 84 -1.66 7.42 0.50
#